data_3df6c189e771fcba06f52012a29540d8
#
_entry.id   3df6c189e771fcba06f52012a29540d8
#
_cell.length_a   1.000
_cell.length_b   1.000
_cell.length_c   1.000
_cell.angle_alpha   90.00
_cell.angle_beta   90.00
_cell.angle_gamma   90.00
#
_symmetry.space_group_name_H-M   'P 1'
#
loop_
_entity.id
_entity.type
_entity.pdbx_description
1 polymer ?
#
loop_
_entity_poly.entity_id
_entity_poly.type
_entity_poly.pdbx_seq_one_letter_code
_entity_poly.pdbx_strand_id
1 'polypeptide(L)'
;DTAQQMGSENLSKPEIKNAMDKAIAGRSRRTGINQDRVIQEIAKMAFLNPVDVIDMDEATIKGEANRDDTACIASVKVKVIPGEGGNITEREVKTYDKLKALELLGKHLVMFSDKLTMEGYRPGVIMGDDQLEE
;
A
#
# COMPACT_ATOMS: atom_id res chain seq x y z
N ASP A 1 -23.89 -29.12 0.16
CA ASP A 1 -24.31 -28.78 -1.00
C ASP A 1 -25.43 -27.86 -0.95
N THR A 2 -26.55 -28.13 -0.47
CA THR A 2 -27.68 -27.23 -0.48
C THR A 2 -27.36 -25.97 0.32
N ALA A 3 -26.79 -26.11 1.47
CA ALA A 3 -26.45 -24.95 2.29
C ALA A 3 -25.43 -24.07 1.59
N GLN A 4 -24.50 -24.67 0.89
CA GLN A 4 -23.50 -23.91 0.19
C GLN A 4 -24.11 -23.17 -0.99
N GLN A 5 -25.02 -23.81 -1.69
CA GLN A 5 -25.70 -23.17 -2.78
C GLN A 5 -26.57 -22.03 -2.31
N MET A 6 -27.27 -22.19 -1.22
CA MET A 6 -28.11 -21.14 -0.69
C MET A 6 -27.27 -19.96 -0.21
N GLY A 7 -26.12 -20.22 0.40
CA GLY A 7 -25.23 -19.15 0.79
C GLY A 7 -24.72 -18.38 -0.40
N SER A 8 -24.37 -19.09 -1.48
CA SER A 8 -23.88 -18.43 -2.68
C SER A 8 -24.98 -17.60 -3.32
N GLU A 9 -26.18 -18.13 -3.39
CA GLU A 9 -27.30 -17.39 -3.94
C GLU A 9 -27.61 -16.15 -3.13
N ASN A 10 -27.56 -16.24 -1.82
CA ASN A 10 -27.82 -15.08 -0.97
C ASN A 10 -26.79 -13.99 -1.17
N LEU A 11 -25.54 -14.36 -1.33
CA LEU A 11 -24.51 -13.36 -1.52
C LEU A 11 -24.63 -12.65 -2.86
N SER A 12 -25.27 -13.28 -3.84
CA SER A 12 -25.42 -12.64 -5.12
C SER A 12 -26.71 -11.85 -5.27
N LYS A 13 -27.59 -11.91 -4.29
CA LYS A 13 -28.85 -11.16 -4.37
C LYS A 13 -28.60 -9.66 -4.23
N PRO A 14 -29.29 -8.85 -5.02
CA PRO A 14 -29.11 -7.41 -4.96
C PRO A 14 -29.42 -6.81 -3.58
N GLU A 15 -30.41 -7.32 -2.88
CA GLU A 15 -30.73 -6.79 -1.59
C GLU A 15 -29.63 -7.06 -0.56
N ILE A 16 -28.95 -8.20 -0.63
CA ILE A 16 -27.86 -8.51 0.26
C ILE A 16 -26.66 -7.61 -0.06
N LYS A 17 -26.37 -7.45 -1.33
CA LYS A 17 -25.30 -6.58 -1.75
C LYS A 17 -25.55 -5.14 -1.32
N ASN A 18 -26.77 -4.67 -1.50
CA ASN A 18 -27.13 -3.32 -1.09
C ASN A 18 -27.00 -3.11 0.41
N ALA A 19 -27.38 -4.12 1.20
CA ALA A 19 -27.25 -4.03 2.65
C ALA A 19 -25.80 -3.97 3.06
N MET A 20 -24.93 -4.74 2.39
CA MET A 20 -23.50 -4.73 2.68
C MET A 20 -22.90 -3.38 2.29
N ASP A 21 -23.27 -2.85 1.14
CA ASP A 21 -22.75 -1.57 0.69
C ASP A 21 -23.16 -0.46 1.64
N LYS A 22 -24.37 -0.51 2.15
CA LYS A 22 -24.84 0.47 3.12
C LYS A 22 -24.07 0.37 4.43
N ALA A 23 -23.79 -0.84 4.88
CA ALA A 23 -23.04 -1.05 6.11
C ALA A 23 -21.62 -0.52 5.98
N ILE A 24 -20.97 -0.77 4.84
CA ILE A 24 -19.63 -0.28 4.58
C ILE A 24 -19.63 1.24 4.51
N ALA A 25 -20.57 1.83 3.80
CA ALA A 25 -20.66 3.27 3.69
C ALA A 25 -20.90 3.93 5.04
N GLY A 26 -21.77 3.31 5.88
CA GLY A 26 -22.03 3.83 7.21
C GLY A 26 -20.80 3.79 8.09
N ARG A 27 -20.03 2.71 8.01
CA ARG A 27 -18.79 2.58 8.77
C ARG A 27 -17.77 3.61 8.31
N SER A 28 -17.66 3.80 7.00
CA SER A 28 -16.73 4.77 6.44
C SER A 28 -17.08 6.19 6.91
N ARG A 29 -18.34 6.50 6.95
CA ARG A 29 -18.75 7.83 7.43
C ARG A 29 -18.42 8.03 8.91
N ARG A 30 -18.62 7.00 9.73
CA ARG A 30 -18.36 7.11 11.16
C ARG A 30 -16.88 7.20 11.48
N THR A 31 -16.07 6.47 10.76
CA THR A 31 -14.65 6.37 11.06
C THR A 31 -13.80 7.31 10.23
N GLY A 32 -14.32 7.82 9.13
CA GLY A 32 -13.54 8.61 8.20
C GLY A 32 -12.56 7.77 7.40
N ILE A 33 -12.70 6.46 7.42
CA ILE A 33 -11.80 5.55 6.70
C ILE A 33 -12.53 5.00 5.49
N ASN A 34 -11.95 5.20 4.32
CA ASN A 34 -12.48 4.67 3.07
C ASN A 34 -11.32 4.27 2.17
N GLN A 35 -11.64 3.73 1.02
CA GLN A 35 -10.61 3.25 0.10
C GLN A 35 -9.68 4.37 -0.33
N ASP A 36 -10.23 5.52 -0.63
CA ASP A 36 -9.41 6.65 -1.09
C ASP A 36 -8.40 7.05 -0.04
N ARG A 37 -8.80 7.10 1.21
CA ARG A 37 -7.90 7.48 2.27
C ARG A 37 -6.77 6.47 2.46
N VAL A 38 -7.09 5.18 2.37
CA VAL A 38 -6.07 4.14 2.49
C VAL A 38 -5.08 4.24 1.33
N ILE A 39 -5.58 4.43 0.10
CA ILE A 39 -4.73 4.56 -1.07
C ILE A 39 -3.83 5.78 -0.95
N GLN A 40 -4.36 6.89 -0.46
CA GLN A 40 -3.57 8.10 -0.28
C GLN A 40 -2.44 7.89 0.72
N GLU A 41 -2.69 7.17 1.80
CA GLU A 41 -1.64 6.89 2.78
C GLU A 41 -0.57 5.96 2.21
N ILE A 42 -0.96 4.95 1.46
CA ILE A 42 0.01 4.07 0.83
C ILE A 42 0.82 4.85 -0.21
N ALA A 43 0.18 5.75 -0.93
CA ALA A 43 0.86 6.55 -1.95
C ALA A 43 1.95 7.44 -1.34
N LYS A 44 1.78 7.91 -0.13
CA LYS A 44 2.80 8.71 0.54
C LYS A 44 4.10 7.92 0.72
N MET A 45 3.97 6.62 0.96
CA MET A 45 5.14 5.77 1.12
C MET A 45 5.68 5.32 -0.23
N ALA A 46 4.80 5.14 -1.20
CA ALA A 46 5.19 4.60 -2.50
C ALA A 46 5.89 5.62 -3.38
N PHE A 47 5.51 6.88 -3.30
CA PHE A 47 6.01 7.88 -4.23
C PHE A 47 6.95 8.92 -3.62
N LEU A 48 7.19 8.84 -2.34
CA LEU A 48 8.09 9.79 -1.73
C LEU A 48 9.54 9.40 -1.98
N ASN A 49 10.36 10.40 -2.22
CA ASN A 49 11.79 10.19 -2.38
C ASN A 49 12.46 10.52 -1.04
N PRO A 50 13.19 9.59 -0.43
CA PRO A 50 13.79 9.84 0.88
C PRO A 50 14.69 11.06 0.96
N VAL A 51 15.36 11.44 -0.13
CA VAL A 51 16.25 12.60 -0.10
C VAL A 51 15.47 13.90 0.08
N ASP A 52 14.18 13.90 -0.16
CA ASP A 52 13.37 15.10 0.04
C ASP A 52 13.05 15.32 1.52
N VAL A 53 13.15 14.28 2.32
CA VAL A 53 12.74 14.31 3.72
C VAL A 53 13.91 14.16 4.67
N ILE A 54 14.94 13.44 4.26
CA ILE A 54 16.06 13.09 5.13
C ILE A 54 17.32 13.77 4.64
N ASP A 55 18.00 14.43 5.58
CA ASP A 55 19.31 14.94 5.30
C ASP A 55 20.27 13.76 5.31
N MET A 56 20.83 13.46 4.15
CA MET A 56 21.65 12.25 4.00
C MET A 56 23.02 12.37 4.66
N ASP A 57 23.48 13.58 4.90
CA ASP A 57 24.78 13.76 5.55
C ASP A 57 24.69 13.55 7.05
N GLU A 58 23.65 14.06 7.65
CA GLU A 58 23.50 13.97 9.10
C GLU A 58 22.52 12.91 9.57
N ALA A 59 21.81 12.27 8.66
CA ALA A 59 20.77 11.29 8.95
C ALA A 59 19.72 11.88 9.89
N THR A 60 19.25 13.07 9.56
CA THR A 60 18.20 13.72 10.32
C THR A 60 17.05 14.06 9.39
N ILE A 61 15.89 14.30 9.96
CA ILE A 61 14.74 14.68 9.17
C ILE A 61 14.82 16.17 8.90
N LYS A 62 14.63 16.56 7.65
CA LYS A 62 14.71 17.97 7.28
C LYS A 62 13.64 18.77 7.96
N GLY A 63 14.00 19.97 8.37
CA GLY A 63 13.08 20.82 9.11
C GLY A 63 11.87 21.27 8.32
N GLU A 64 12.00 21.33 7.00
CA GLU A 64 10.89 21.75 6.15
C GLU A 64 9.98 20.58 5.78
N ALA A 65 10.28 19.36 6.22
CA ALA A 65 9.43 18.22 5.90
C ALA A 65 8.09 18.33 6.64
N ASN A 66 7.01 18.16 5.92
CA ASN A 66 5.70 18.29 6.50
C ASN A 66 5.17 16.92 6.97
N ARG A 67 3.96 16.90 7.47
CA ARG A 67 3.38 15.67 8.00
C ARG A 67 3.24 14.58 6.95
N ASP A 68 2.87 14.97 5.74
CA ASP A 68 2.70 13.98 4.67
C ASP A 68 4.05 13.44 4.23
N ASP A 69 5.06 14.29 4.23
CA ASP A 69 6.40 13.84 3.86
C ASP A 69 6.96 12.85 4.88
N THR A 70 6.74 13.13 6.16
CA THR A 70 7.30 12.25 7.19
C THR A 70 6.50 10.98 7.39
N ALA A 71 5.37 10.83 6.69
CA ALA A 71 4.56 9.62 6.81
C ALA A 71 5.32 8.36 6.41
N CYS A 72 6.37 8.50 5.60
CA CYS A 72 7.16 7.35 5.16
C CYS A 72 8.19 6.89 6.19
N ILE A 73 8.39 7.64 7.26
CA ILE A 73 9.42 7.32 8.26
C ILE A 73 8.90 6.22 9.18
N ALA A 74 9.61 5.10 9.21
CA ALA A 74 9.24 3.98 10.06
C ALA A 74 9.87 4.09 11.43
N SER A 75 11.11 4.47 11.51
CA SER A 75 11.80 4.59 12.80
C SER A 75 13.01 5.49 12.72
N VAL A 76 13.37 6.07 13.84
CA VAL A 76 14.58 6.85 13.98
C VAL A 76 15.28 6.33 15.22
N LYS A 77 16.55 5.96 15.08
CA LYS A 77 17.36 5.52 16.20
C LYS A 77 18.53 6.46 16.36
N VAL A 78 18.79 6.88 17.58
CA VAL A 78 19.93 7.74 17.90
C VAL A 78 20.70 7.06 19.02
N LYS A 79 21.98 6.83 18.78
CA LYS A 79 22.83 6.18 19.76
C LYS A 79 24.02 7.07 20.01
N VAL A 80 24.28 7.37 21.26
CA VAL A 80 25.40 8.19 21.64
C VAL A 80 26.43 7.32 22.35
N ILE A 81 27.63 7.27 21.81
CA ILE A 81 28.69 6.44 22.33
C ILE A 81 29.73 7.39 22.93
N PRO A 82 30.00 7.31 24.23
CA PRO A 82 31.01 8.17 24.84
C PRO A 82 32.39 7.79 24.34
N GLY A 83 33.23 8.76 24.10
CA GLY A 83 34.60 8.54 23.67
C GLY A 83 35.53 9.56 24.26
N GLU A 84 36.84 9.30 24.18
CA GLU A 84 37.84 10.19 24.76
C GLU A 84 37.89 11.53 24.05
N GLY A 85 37.65 11.57 22.77
CA GLY A 85 37.66 12.81 22.00
C GLY A 85 36.30 13.46 21.88
N GLY A 86 35.33 13.01 22.66
CA GLY A 86 33.96 13.49 22.60
C GLY A 86 33.02 12.35 22.33
N ASN A 87 31.73 12.63 22.33
CA ASN A 87 30.74 11.61 22.11
C ASN A 87 30.55 11.38 20.63
N ILE A 88 30.38 10.13 20.27
CA ILE A 88 30.06 9.75 18.88
C ILE A 88 28.57 9.52 18.81
N THR A 89 27.91 10.18 17.89
CA THR A 89 26.47 10.01 17.71
C THR A 89 26.21 9.23 16.43
N GLU A 90 25.52 8.13 16.59
CA GLU A 90 25.09 7.34 15.42
C GLU A 90 23.61 7.55 15.24
N ARG A 91 23.19 7.80 14.02
CA ARG A 91 21.78 7.98 13.71
C ARG A 91 21.38 7.05 12.59
N GLU A 92 20.20 6.51 12.71
CA GLU A 92 19.67 5.62 11.70
C GLU A 92 18.22 5.98 11.47
N VAL A 93 17.87 6.32 10.23
CA VAL A 93 16.50 6.64 9.88
C VAL A 93 16.03 5.56 8.90
N LYS A 94 14.96 4.89 9.26
CA LYS A 94 14.41 3.87 8.39
C LYS A 94 13.09 4.34 7.83
N THR A 95 12.87 4.03 6.55
CA THR A 95 11.59 4.32 5.91
C THR A 95 10.84 3.02 5.74
N TYR A 96 9.54 3.12 5.52
CA TYR A 96 8.74 1.95 5.21
C TYR A 96 9.12 1.41 3.83
N ASP A 97 8.80 0.16 3.59
CA ASP A 97 9.18 -0.53 2.37
C ASP A 97 8.44 0.04 1.17
N LYS A 98 9.16 0.79 0.36
CA LYS A 98 8.61 1.44 -0.82
C LYS A 98 8.15 0.43 -1.86
N LEU A 99 8.91 -0.65 -2.03
CA LEU A 99 8.53 -1.68 -2.97
C LEU A 99 7.23 -2.36 -2.58
N LYS A 100 7.04 -2.59 -1.29
CA LYS A 100 5.80 -3.18 -0.81
C LYS A 100 4.62 -2.24 -1.03
N ALA A 101 4.82 -0.95 -0.79
CA ALA A 101 3.77 0.04 -1.02
C ALA A 101 3.40 0.11 -2.51
N LEU A 102 4.40 0.10 -3.39
CA LEU A 102 4.15 0.09 -4.82
C LEU A 102 3.45 -1.19 -5.26
N GLU A 103 3.81 -2.32 -4.66
CA GLU A 103 3.17 -3.59 -4.96
C GLU A 103 1.69 -3.55 -4.58
N LEU A 104 1.38 -3.01 -3.42
CA LEU A 104 -0.01 -2.92 -2.98
C LEU A 104 -0.82 -2.02 -3.89
N LEU A 105 -0.25 -0.89 -4.31
CA LEU A 105 -0.93 -0.01 -5.25
C LEU A 105 -1.08 -0.67 -6.62
N GLY A 106 -0.07 -1.40 -7.05
CA GLY A 106 -0.14 -2.12 -8.32
C GLY A 106 -1.23 -3.17 -8.31
N LYS A 107 -1.38 -3.88 -7.21
CA LYS A 107 -2.45 -4.85 -7.07
C LYS A 107 -3.81 -4.18 -7.09
N HIS A 108 -3.93 -3.03 -6.47
CA HIS A 108 -5.18 -2.28 -6.49
C HIS A 108 -5.55 -1.89 -7.93
N LEU A 109 -4.57 -1.57 -8.74
CA LEU A 109 -4.81 -1.22 -10.14
C LEU A 109 -4.85 -2.45 -11.05
N VAL A 110 -4.79 -3.64 -10.46
CA VAL A 110 -4.83 -4.91 -11.16
C VAL A 110 -3.68 -5.05 -12.16
N MET A 111 -2.55 -4.44 -11.84
CA MET A 111 -1.36 -4.55 -12.68
C MET A 111 -0.60 -5.84 -12.42
N PHE A 112 -0.64 -6.34 -11.18
CA PHE A 112 0.05 -7.56 -10.81
C PHE A 112 -0.97 -8.56 -10.32
N SER A 113 -0.76 -9.83 -10.65
CA SER A 113 -1.66 -10.86 -10.23
C SER A 113 -0.93 -11.86 -9.38
N ASP A 114 -1.48 -12.16 -8.25
CA ASP A 114 -0.86 -13.13 -7.44
C ASP A 114 -1.02 -14.48 -7.95
N LYS A 115 -1.67 -14.81 -8.77
CA LYS A 115 -1.76 -15.98 -9.27
C LYS A 115 -2.62 -16.37 -9.98
N LEU A 116 -3.00 -16.60 -10.24
CA LEU A 116 -3.70 -16.88 -10.85
C LEU A 116 -4.19 -17.70 -11.47
N THR A 117 -4.10 -18.40 -11.44
CA THR A 117 -4.40 -19.36 -12.12
C THR A 117 -5.79 -19.66 -12.10
N MET A 118 -6.53 -19.10 -12.81
CA MET A 118 -7.70 -19.55 -13.12
C MET A 118 -7.56 -20.47 -14.22
N GLU A 119 -8.08 -21.64 -14.16
CA GLU A 119 -7.95 -22.57 -15.20
C GLU A 119 -8.57 -22.06 -16.45
N GLY A 120 -7.92 -22.10 -17.50
CA GLY A 120 -8.37 -21.57 -18.76
C GLY A 120 -8.13 -20.12 -18.99
N TYR A 121 -7.69 -19.41 -18.01
CA TYR A 121 -7.44 -18.00 -18.15
C TYR A 121 -6.03 -17.77 -18.61
N ARG A 122 -5.85 -17.07 -19.69
CA ARG A 122 -4.54 -16.78 -20.20
C ARG A 122 -4.45 -15.34 -20.51
N PRO A 123 -4.09 -14.56 -19.56
CA PRO A 123 -4.09 -13.17 -19.71
C PRO A 123 -3.17 -12.76 -20.79
N GLY A 124 -2.58 -12.42 -21.27
CA GLY A 124 -1.72 -11.93 -22.23
C GLY A 124 -1.73 -12.57 -23.56
N VAL A 125 -2.23 -13.72 -23.59
CA VAL A 125 -2.14 -14.43 -24.80
C VAL A 125 -3.02 -13.88 -25.79
N ILE A 126 -4.08 -13.47 -25.35
CA ILE A 126 -4.97 -13.07 -26.15
C ILE A 126 -4.61 -12.24 -27.15
N MET A 127 -4.19 -11.27 -26.98
CA MET A 127 -4.06 -10.48 -27.96
C MET A 127 -2.94 -10.51 -28.68
N GLY A 128 -1.99 -10.51 -28.19
CA GLY A 128 -0.82 -10.28 -28.92
C GLY A 128 -0.58 -11.29 -29.94
N ASP A 129 -0.59 -12.47 -29.52
CA ASP A 129 -0.18 -13.50 -30.40
C ASP A 129 -1.04 -13.64 -31.59
N ASP A 130 -2.25 -13.54 -31.39
CA ASP A 130 -3.12 -13.72 -32.49
C ASP A 130 -2.92 -12.70 -33.54
N GLN A 131 -2.48 -11.56 -33.15
CA GLN A 131 -2.32 -10.61 -34.12
C GLN A 131 -1.06 -10.71 -34.81
N LEU A 132 -0.09 -11.26 -34.19
CA LEU A 132 1.17 -11.35 -34.83
C LEU A 132 1.19 -12.37 -35.93
N GLU A 133 0.24 -13.21 -35.99
CA GLU A 133 0.29 -14.18 -36.98
C GLU A 133 -0.27 -13.77 -38.25
N GLU A 134 -0.84 -12.70 -38.31
CA GLU A 134 -1.30 -12.23 -39.54
C GLU A 134 -0.34 -11.61 -40.30
#